data_b1fce0f22b5c096cf7e15d431eac3ba7
#
_entry.id   b1fce0f22b5c096cf7e15d431eac3ba7
#
_cell.length_a   1.000
_cell.length_b   1.000
_cell.length_c   1.000
_cell.angle_alpha   90.00
_cell.angle_beta   90.00
_cell.angle_gamma   90.00
#
_symmetry.space_group_name_H-M   'P 1'
#
loop_
_entity.id
_entity.type
_entity.pdbx_description
1 polymer ?
#
loop_
_entity_poly.entity_id
_entity_poly.type
_entity_poly.pdbx_seq_one_letter_code
_entity_poly.pdbx_strand_id
1 'polypeptide(L)'
;MQDFLKNFSLEGKVAWITGASYGLGLAYAVAFAQSGAKVVFNDINRELVDKGLEEYKKLGIEAFGAVCDVTKEDQVKDFVAQVEKNVGTIDILVNNAGIIKRIPMIDMTVEQWNQVIDVDLTGPFICSKAVLPAMIEKGSGKIINACSMMSEFGRETVSAYAAAKGGLKMLTRNICSEYGQYNIQCNAIGPGYIATPQTAPLREKQPDGSMHPFDRFIRSKTPAQRWGKTEDLMGLAVFLASPASDFINGQVIYIDGGITAYIGQDPSNLDPSKMQDVD
;
A
#
# COMPACT_ATOMS: atom_id res chain seq x y z
N MET A 1 3.85 -3.06 -35.15
CA MET A 1 3.26 -3.49 -33.88
C MET A 1 4.05 -2.78 -32.78
N GLN A 2 3.42 -1.86 -32.02
CA GLN A 2 4.10 -1.26 -30.87
C GLN A 2 4.53 -2.39 -29.91
N ASP A 3 5.73 -2.26 -29.35
CA ASP A 3 6.17 -3.19 -28.31
C ASP A 3 5.23 -3.06 -27.09
N PHE A 4 4.35 -4.02 -26.93
CA PHE A 4 3.31 -4.03 -25.89
C PHE A 4 3.92 -3.88 -24.49
N LEU A 5 5.10 -4.43 -24.25
CA LEU A 5 5.76 -4.37 -22.94
C LEU A 5 6.17 -2.95 -22.54
N LYS A 6 6.34 -2.05 -23.51
CA LYS A 6 6.60 -0.62 -23.20
C LYS A 6 5.47 0.04 -22.43
N ASN A 7 4.24 -0.48 -22.54
CA ASN A 7 3.12 0.04 -21.76
C ASN A 7 3.26 -0.19 -20.25
N PHE A 8 4.17 -1.05 -19.81
CA PHE A 8 4.48 -1.29 -18.40
C PHE A 8 5.66 -0.45 -17.89
N SER A 9 6.31 0.33 -18.76
CA SER A 9 7.43 1.19 -18.37
C SER A 9 6.95 2.39 -17.55
N LEU A 10 7.74 2.72 -16.52
CA LEU A 10 7.60 3.94 -15.73
C LEU A 10 8.74 4.92 -16.01
N GLU A 11 9.45 4.76 -17.13
CA GLU A 11 10.59 5.60 -17.48
C GLU A 11 10.19 7.09 -17.52
N GLY A 12 10.97 7.92 -16.85
CA GLY A 12 10.75 9.37 -16.75
C GLY A 12 9.62 9.79 -15.80
N LYS A 13 8.93 8.86 -15.14
CA LYS A 13 7.89 9.15 -14.15
C LYS A 13 8.48 9.44 -12.78
N VAL A 14 7.86 10.34 -12.04
CA VAL A 14 8.13 10.61 -10.62
C VAL A 14 7.07 9.92 -9.79
N ALA A 15 7.48 8.97 -8.94
CA ALA A 15 6.59 8.20 -8.10
C ALA A 15 6.81 8.55 -6.63
N TRP A 16 5.78 9.08 -5.99
CA TRP A 16 5.74 9.32 -4.55
C TRP A 16 5.03 8.20 -3.83
N ILE A 17 5.72 7.56 -2.88
CA ILE A 17 5.17 6.50 -2.04
C ILE A 17 5.24 6.95 -0.58
N THR A 18 4.08 7.04 0.10
CA THR A 18 4.04 7.45 1.50
C THR A 18 4.38 6.29 2.44
N GLY A 19 5.15 6.55 3.50
CA GLY A 19 5.54 5.54 4.48
C GLY A 19 6.37 4.41 3.86
N ALA A 20 7.39 4.76 3.06
CA ALA A 20 8.12 3.78 2.25
C ALA A 20 9.56 3.52 2.69
N SER A 21 9.87 3.74 3.95
CA SER A 21 11.17 3.41 4.52
C SER A 21 11.40 1.91 4.68
N TYR A 22 10.33 1.10 4.71
CA TYR A 22 10.37 -0.36 4.84
C TYR A 22 9.04 -1.01 4.40
N GLY A 23 8.99 -2.34 4.43
CA GLY A 23 7.76 -3.11 4.22
C GLY A 23 7.15 -2.96 2.82
N LEU A 24 5.82 -2.81 2.75
CA LEU A 24 5.11 -2.74 1.47
C LEU A 24 5.50 -1.49 0.66
N GLY A 25 5.65 -0.34 1.32
CA GLY A 25 6.04 0.90 0.66
C GLY A 25 7.41 0.79 -0.02
N LEU A 26 8.39 0.20 0.67
CA LEU A 26 9.71 -0.07 0.09
C LEU A 26 9.58 -1.02 -1.13
N ALA A 27 8.79 -2.07 -1.04
CA ALA A 27 8.60 -3.00 -2.16
C ALA A 27 7.99 -2.32 -3.39
N TYR A 28 6.97 -1.48 -3.21
CA TYR A 28 6.42 -0.68 -4.30
C TYR A 28 7.46 0.23 -4.94
N ALA A 29 8.23 0.92 -4.11
CA ALA A 29 9.27 1.82 -4.57
C ALA A 29 10.38 1.10 -5.36
N VAL A 30 10.81 -0.09 -4.89
CA VAL A 30 11.77 -0.94 -5.59
C VAL A 30 11.22 -1.36 -6.96
N ALA A 31 9.96 -1.81 -7.03
CA ALA A 31 9.33 -2.19 -8.29
C ALA A 31 9.25 -1.02 -9.28
N PHE A 32 8.93 0.17 -8.78
CA PHE A 32 8.85 1.38 -9.62
C PHE A 32 10.22 1.82 -10.12
N ALA A 33 11.24 1.81 -9.25
CA ALA A 33 12.62 2.10 -9.66
C ALA A 33 13.11 1.13 -10.73
N GLN A 34 12.88 -0.17 -10.56
CA GLN A 34 13.23 -1.20 -11.55
C GLN A 34 12.45 -1.05 -12.87
N SER A 35 11.30 -0.38 -12.84
CA SER A 35 10.49 -0.07 -14.02
C SER A 35 10.83 1.29 -14.64
N GLY A 36 11.83 2.03 -14.10
CA GLY A 36 12.36 3.28 -14.66
C GLY A 36 11.86 4.56 -13.99
N ALA A 37 11.07 4.48 -12.92
CA ALA A 37 10.61 5.68 -12.21
C ALA A 37 11.69 6.27 -11.29
N LYS A 38 11.65 7.60 -11.12
CA LYS A 38 12.33 8.30 -10.02
C LYS A 38 11.52 8.12 -8.74
N VAL A 39 12.14 7.56 -7.72
CA VAL A 39 11.47 7.25 -6.45
C VAL A 39 11.56 8.44 -5.49
N VAL A 40 10.42 8.80 -4.95
CA VAL A 40 10.26 9.79 -3.89
C VAL A 40 9.48 9.17 -2.75
N PHE A 41 9.92 9.36 -1.52
CA PHE A 41 9.20 8.84 -0.35
C PHE A 41 9.26 9.77 0.84
N ASN A 42 8.32 9.61 1.74
CA ASN A 42 8.34 10.22 3.06
C ASN A 42 8.13 9.18 4.15
N ASP A 43 8.52 9.54 5.34
CA ASP A 43 8.12 8.83 6.56
C ASP A 43 7.93 9.84 7.70
N ILE A 44 7.40 9.37 8.85
CA ILE A 44 6.95 10.23 9.95
C ILE A 44 8.10 10.90 10.72
N ASN A 45 9.31 10.36 10.66
CA ASN A 45 10.46 10.90 11.37
C ASN A 45 11.77 10.70 10.61
N ARG A 46 12.82 11.42 11.04
CA ARG A 46 14.12 11.42 10.41
C ARG A 46 14.81 10.05 10.45
N GLU A 47 14.69 9.32 11.56
CA GLU A 47 15.31 8.00 11.72
C GLU A 47 14.81 7.01 10.65
N LEU A 48 13.50 6.97 10.44
CA LEU A 48 12.90 6.12 9.42
C LEU A 48 13.31 6.55 8.01
N VAL A 49 13.34 7.85 7.73
CA VAL A 49 13.78 8.36 6.42
C VAL A 49 15.23 7.97 6.15
N ASP A 50 16.13 8.19 7.10
CA ASP A 50 17.55 7.87 6.95
C ASP A 50 17.76 6.36 6.75
N LYS A 51 17.06 5.52 7.54
CA LYS A 51 17.04 4.07 7.35
C LYS A 51 16.54 3.67 5.95
N GLY A 52 15.46 4.30 5.48
CA GLY A 52 14.94 4.06 4.13
C GLY A 52 15.97 4.42 3.05
N LEU A 53 16.60 5.59 3.15
CA LEU A 53 17.65 6.01 2.21
C LEU A 53 18.84 5.03 2.17
N GLU A 54 19.25 4.50 3.32
CA GLU A 54 20.29 3.45 3.38
C GLU A 54 19.85 2.17 2.67
N GLU A 55 18.60 1.72 2.86
CA GLU A 55 18.07 0.53 2.18
C GLU A 55 17.99 0.75 0.66
N TYR A 56 17.48 1.89 0.19
CA TYR A 56 17.47 2.21 -1.24
C TYR A 56 18.89 2.22 -1.82
N LYS A 57 19.85 2.81 -1.12
CA LYS A 57 21.25 2.83 -1.53
C LYS A 57 21.85 1.42 -1.64
N LYS A 58 21.57 0.51 -0.68
CA LYS A 58 22.00 -0.90 -0.74
C LYS A 58 21.44 -1.63 -1.96
N LEU A 59 20.24 -1.24 -2.39
CA LEU A 59 19.58 -1.80 -3.56
C LEU A 59 20.00 -1.10 -4.88
N GLY A 60 20.92 -0.13 -4.82
CA GLY A 60 21.35 0.61 -6.00
C GLY A 60 20.30 1.59 -6.54
N ILE A 61 19.34 2.00 -5.72
CA ILE A 61 18.27 2.91 -6.08
C ILE A 61 18.58 4.31 -5.54
N GLU A 62 18.57 5.30 -6.41
CA GLU A 62 18.58 6.70 -6.03
C GLU A 62 17.15 7.14 -5.68
N ALA A 63 16.94 7.58 -4.44
CA ALA A 63 15.63 8.01 -3.95
C ALA A 63 15.71 9.36 -3.25
N PHE A 64 14.69 10.17 -3.41
CA PHE A 64 14.50 11.40 -2.62
C PHE A 64 13.63 11.06 -1.41
N GLY A 65 14.12 11.28 -0.20
CA GLY A 65 13.40 11.02 1.03
C GLY A 65 13.35 12.23 1.96
N ALA A 66 12.18 12.56 2.51
CA ALA A 66 12.02 13.62 3.50
C ALA A 66 10.98 13.27 4.57
N VAL A 67 11.11 13.94 5.73
CA VAL A 67 10.12 13.80 6.82
C VAL A 67 8.85 14.51 6.43
N CYS A 68 7.72 13.80 6.52
CA CYS A 68 6.39 14.39 6.32
C CYS A 68 5.35 13.51 7.03
N ASP A 69 4.58 14.12 7.93
CA ASP A 69 3.38 13.53 8.50
C ASP A 69 2.22 13.74 7.52
N VAL A 70 1.72 12.66 6.94
CA VAL A 70 0.62 12.68 5.95
C VAL A 70 -0.69 13.25 6.52
N THR A 71 -0.84 13.30 7.85
CA THR A 71 -2.00 13.89 8.53
C THR A 71 -1.94 15.41 8.62
N LYS A 72 -0.81 16.03 8.25
CA LYS A 72 -0.56 17.48 8.34
C LYS A 72 -0.51 18.10 6.95
N GLU A 73 -1.60 18.77 6.58
CA GLU A 73 -1.76 19.32 5.22
C GLU A 73 -0.61 20.27 4.82
N ASP A 74 -0.12 21.10 5.75
CA ASP A 74 0.98 22.01 5.44
C ASP A 74 2.29 21.25 5.18
N GLN A 75 2.60 20.20 5.96
CA GLN A 75 3.78 19.38 5.72
C GLN A 75 3.70 18.66 4.37
N VAL A 76 2.50 18.19 3.99
CA VAL A 76 2.27 17.54 2.69
C VAL A 76 2.48 18.53 1.55
N LYS A 77 1.97 19.77 1.65
CA LYS A 77 2.21 20.83 0.67
C LYS A 77 3.68 21.18 0.53
N ASP A 78 4.38 21.33 1.66
CA ASP A 78 5.81 21.61 1.68
C ASP A 78 6.62 20.46 1.05
N PHE A 79 6.24 19.22 1.33
CA PHE A 79 6.86 18.04 0.74
C PHE A 79 6.69 18.01 -0.78
N VAL A 80 5.48 18.21 -1.27
CA VAL A 80 5.19 18.27 -2.73
C VAL A 80 6.04 19.37 -3.39
N ALA A 81 6.08 20.57 -2.82
CA ALA A 81 6.89 21.67 -3.35
C ALA A 81 8.39 21.34 -3.38
N GLN A 82 8.92 20.65 -2.37
CA GLN A 82 10.31 20.18 -2.35
C GLN A 82 10.56 19.14 -3.46
N VAL A 83 9.64 18.21 -3.68
CA VAL A 83 9.75 17.20 -4.74
C VAL A 83 9.73 17.86 -6.12
N GLU A 84 8.78 18.75 -6.37
CA GLU A 84 8.68 19.45 -7.66
C GLU A 84 9.93 20.27 -7.99
N LYS A 85 10.52 20.91 -6.98
CA LYS A 85 11.75 21.69 -7.14
C LYS A 85 12.98 20.80 -7.41
N ASN A 86 13.10 19.64 -6.77
CA ASN A 86 14.34 18.86 -6.75
C ASN A 86 14.33 17.64 -7.67
N VAL A 87 13.13 17.10 -7.99
CA VAL A 87 12.99 15.83 -8.73
C VAL A 87 12.11 16.01 -9.97
N GLY A 88 10.96 16.67 -9.82
CA GLY A 88 9.98 16.92 -10.87
C GLY A 88 8.54 16.74 -10.40
N THR A 89 7.59 17.01 -11.29
CA THR A 89 6.16 16.87 -11.02
C THR A 89 5.79 15.42 -10.74
N ILE A 90 5.02 15.18 -9.69
CA ILE A 90 4.61 13.84 -9.27
C ILE A 90 3.60 13.27 -10.28
N ASP A 91 3.96 12.17 -10.93
CA ASP A 91 3.10 11.43 -11.87
C ASP A 91 2.27 10.34 -11.19
N ILE A 92 2.85 9.72 -10.15
CA ILE A 92 2.30 8.55 -9.47
C ILE A 92 2.34 8.82 -7.98
N LEU A 93 1.18 8.68 -7.33
CA LEU A 93 1.07 8.70 -5.87
C LEU A 93 0.64 7.32 -5.37
N VAL A 94 1.39 6.76 -4.41
CA VAL A 94 0.96 5.58 -3.66
C VAL A 94 0.70 5.98 -2.21
N ASN A 95 -0.56 6.02 -1.82
CA ASN A 95 -1.00 6.21 -0.43
C ASN A 95 -0.82 4.89 0.33
N ASN A 96 0.38 4.66 0.85
CA ASN A 96 0.75 3.44 1.55
C ASN A 96 0.90 3.63 3.07
N ALA A 97 1.24 4.82 3.55
CA ALA A 97 1.32 5.09 4.98
C ALA A 97 0.05 4.62 5.71
N GLY A 98 0.23 3.88 6.78
CA GLY A 98 -0.90 3.34 7.53
C GLY A 98 -0.47 2.72 8.85
N ILE A 99 -1.40 2.69 9.80
CA ILE A 99 -1.22 2.10 11.12
C ILE A 99 -2.39 1.16 11.45
N ILE A 100 -2.14 0.19 12.29
CA ILE A 100 -3.18 -0.70 12.79
C ILE A 100 -3.12 -0.76 14.32
N LYS A 101 -4.25 -0.53 14.97
CA LYS A 101 -4.41 -0.76 16.42
C LYS A 101 -5.34 -1.95 16.61
N ARG A 102 -4.87 -2.92 17.40
CA ARG A 102 -5.62 -4.15 17.71
C ARG A 102 -6.19 -4.01 19.12
N ILE A 103 -7.36 -3.40 19.23
CA ILE A 103 -8.04 -3.07 20.49
C ILE A 103 -9.52 -3.46 20.34
N PRO A 104 -10.12 -4.22 21.28
CA PRO A 104 -11.56 -4.47 21.29
C PRO A 104 -12.32 -3.13 21.21
N MET A 105 -13.42 -3.09 20.47
CA MET A 105 -14.16 -1.83 20.24
C MET A 105 -14.59 -1.16 21.54
N ILE A 106 -14.98 -1.94 22.54
CA ILE A 106 -15.43 -1.43 23.84
C ILE A 106 -14.30 -0.75 24.63
N ASP A 107 -13.04 -1.13 24.38
CA ASP A 107 -11.85 -0.63 25.08
C ASP A 107 -11.11 0.45 24.27
N MET A 108 -11.51 0.67 23.00
CA MET A 108 -10.85 1.63 22.12
C MET A 108 -11.29 3.06 22.46
N THR A 109 -10.34 3.94 22.76
CA THR A 109 -10.67 5.37 22.99
C THR A 109 -10.92 6.07 21.63
N VAL A 110 -11.64 7.21 21.70
CA VAL A 110 -11.89 8.05 20.52
C VAL A 110 -10.58 8.56 19.91
N GLU A 111 -9.59 8.87 20.74
CA GLU A 111 -8.27 9.32 20.29
C GLU A 111 -7.52 8.23 19.52
N GLN A 112 -7.61 6.98 20.01
CA GLN A 112 -7.01 5.83 19.32
C GLN A 112 -7.70 5.53 17.99
N TRP A 113 -9.04 5.68 17.96
CA TRP A 113 -9.83 5.62 16.74
C TRP A 113 -9.40 6.70 15.75
N ASN A 114 -9.38 7.96 16.17
CA ASN A 114 -9.03 9.09 15.33
C ASN A 114 -7.61 8.96 14.75
N GLN A 115 -6.64 8.49 15.54
CA GLN A 115 -5.28 8.26 15.03
C GLN A 115 -5.26 7.33 13.81
N VAL A 116 -6.06 6.26 13.81
CA VAL A 116 -6.13 5.33 12.68
C VAL A 116 -6.86 5.98 11.50
N ILE A 117 -7.98 6.65 11.74
CA ILE A 117 -8.72 7.36 10.68
C ILE A 117 -7.85 8.45 10.05
N ASP A 118 -7.12 9.22 10.87
CA ASP A 118 -6.29 10.31 10.36
C ASP A 118 -5.17 9.81 9.46
N VAL A 119 -4.48 8.73 9.85
CA VAL A 119 -3.38 8.20 9.03
C VAL A 119 -3.90 7.42 7.82
N ASP A 120 -4.88 6.52 7.99
CA ASP A 120 -5.26 5.53 6.99
C ASP A 120 -6.37 6.01 6.03
N LEU A 121 -7.02 7.15 6.32
CA LEU A 121 -8.09 7.72 5.47
C LEU A 121 -7.89 9.21 5.20
N THR A 122 -7.74 10.05 6.25
CA THR A 122 -7.55 11.49 6.07
C THR A 122 -6.22 11.80 5.38
N GLY A 123 -5.14 11.09 5.74
CA GLY A 123 -3.83 11.24 5.10
C GLY A 123 -3.85 10.99 3.59
N PRO A 124 -4.38 9.85 3.11
CA PRO A 124 -4.61 9.60 1.68
C PRO A 124 -5.43 10.70 0.97
N PHE A 125 -6.45 11.26 1.63
CA PHE A 125 -7.19 12.40 1.10
C PHE A 125 -6.29 13.63 0.95
N ILE A 126 -5.51 13.98 1.98
CA ILE A 126 -4.61 15.15 1.96
C ILE A 126 -3.55 15.00 0.87
N CYS A 127 -2.89 13.84 0.80
CA CYS A 127 -1.86 13.57 -0.20
C CYS A 127 -2.42 13.62 -1.63
N SER A 128 -3.59 12.99 -1.85
CA SER A 128 -4.25 13.02 -3.16
C SER A 128 -4.63 14.45 -3.55
N LYS A 129 -5.24 15.21 -2.63
CA LYS A 129 -5.58 16.63 -2.85
C LYS A 129 -4.36 17.47 -3.24
N ALA A 130 -3.19 17.17 -2.67
CA ALA A 130 -1.97 17.93 -2.94
C ALA A 130 -1.38 17.70 -4.33
N VAL A 131 -1.51 16.50 -4.91
CA VAL A 131 -0.96 16.18 -6.24
C VAL A 131 -1.94 16.42 -7.38
N LEU A 132 -3.25 16.43 -7.11
CA LEU A 132 -4.30 16.56 -8.13
C LEU A 132 -4.18 17.83 -9.00
N PRO A 133 -3.88 19.03 -8.48
CA PRO A 133 -3.77 20.23 -9.32
C PRO A 133 -2.74 20.07 -10.44
N ALA A 134 -1.54 19.57 -10.13
CA ALA A 134 -0.49 19.35 -11.14
C ALA A 134 -0.85 18.23 -12.12
N MET A 135 -1.51 17.15 -11.64
CA MET A 135 -2.00 16.07 -12.49
C MET A 135 -3.09 16.55 -13.46
N ILE A 136 -4.00 17.43 -13.01
CA ILE A 136 -5.04 18.05 -13.85
C ILE A 136 -4.40 18.92 -14.93
N GLU A 137 -3.48 19.79 -14.56
CA GLU A 137 -2.76 20.66 -15.50
C GLU A 137 -2.01 19.85 -16.57
N LYS A 138 -1.39 18.73 -16.14
CA LYS A 138 -0.67 17.81 -17.02
C LYS A 138 -1.58 16.96 -17.91
N GLY A 139 -2.85 16.78 -17.54
CA GLY A 139 -3.78 15.86 -18.20
C GLY A 139 -3.42 14.39 -18.04
N SER A 140 -2.76 14.02 -16.93
CA SER A 140 -2.43 12.63 -16.60
C SER A 140 -1.99 12.47 -15.15
N GLY A 141 -2.35 11.35 -14.52
CA GLY A 141 -1.93 11.00 -13.17
C GLY A 141 -2.38 9.61 -12.75
N LYS A 142 -1.62 8.99 -11.85
CA LYS A 142 -1.95 7.69 -11.25
C LYS A 142 -1.95 7.82 -9.73
N ILE A 143 -3.07 7.46 -9.10
CA ILE A 143 -3.20 7.39 -7.66
C ILE A 143 -3.50 5.93 -7.28
N ILE A 144 -2.69 5.37 -6.39
CA ILE A 144 -2.83 3.99 -5.92
C ILE A 144 -3.01 4.02 -4.40
N ASN A 145 -4.14 3.58 -3.92
CA ASN A 145 -4.43 3.52 -2.50
C ASN A 145 -4.14 2.13 -1.92
N ALA A 146 -3.37 2.04 -0.84
CA ALA A 146 -3.18 0.80 -0.11
C ALA A 146 -4.41 0.51 0.76
N CYS A 147 -5.40 -0.14 0.14
CA CYS A 147 -6.54 -0.74 0.81
C CYS A 147 -6.13 -2.00 1.60
N SER A 148 -7.06 -2.88 1.86
CA SER A 148 -6.85 -4.15 2.57
C SER A 148 -8.01 -5.08 2.27
N MET A 149 -7.87 -6.36 2.50
CA MET A 149 -9.01 -7.26 2.60
C MET A 149 -10.02 -6.78 3.66
N MET A 150 -9.59 -5.99 4.65
CA MET A 150 -10.48 -5.32 5.62
C MET A 150 -11.33 -4.20 5.00
N SER A 151 -11.16 -3.88 3.73
CA SER A 151 -12.11 -3.04 2.99
C SER A 151 -13.41 -3.77 2.62
N GLU A 152 -13.42 -5.11 2.74
CA GLU A 152 -14.58 -5.98 2.51
C GLU A 152 -15.03 -6.70 3.77
N PHE A 153 -14.09 -7.08 4.63
CA PHE A 153 -14.38 -7.90 5.81
C PHE A 153 -14.20 -7.11 7.10
N GLY A 154 -15.04 -7.43 8.08
CA GLY A 154 -14.80 -7.10 9.47
C GLY A 154 -13.96 -8.18 10.15
N ARG A 155 -13.11 -7.78 11.07
CA ARG A 155 -12.40 -8.66 12.01
C ARG A 155 -12.43 -8.03 13.39
N GLU A 156 -12.50 -8.87 14.42
CA GLU A 156 -12.39 -8.43 15.81
C GLU A 156 -11.11 -7.59 16.05
N THR A 157 -11.19 -6.66 16.97
CA THR A 157 -10.11 -5.79 17.43
C THR A 157 -9.55 -4.75 16.44
N VAL A 158 -10.03 -4.67 15.20
CA VAL A 158 -9.52 -3.75 14.17
C VAL A 158 -10.58 -2.82 13.58
N SER A 159 -11.58 -2.43 14.38
CA SER A 159 -12.73 -1.65 13.93
C SER A 159 -12.35 -0.34 13.23
N ALA A 160 -11.44 0.46 13.82
CA ALA A 160 -10.98 1.71 13.21
C ALA A 160 -10.25 1.47 11.87
N TYR A 161 -9.39 0.45 11.82
CA TYR A 161 -8.67 0.10 10.61
C TYR A 161 -9.61 -0.36 9.49
N ALA A 162 -10.58 -1.24 9.80
CA ALA A 162 -11.56 -1.70 8.82
C ALA A 162 -12.43 -0.55 8.30
N ALA A 163 -12.86 0.35 9.18
CA ALA A 163 -13.60 1.55 8.81
C ALA A 163 -12.79 2.47 7.89
N ALA A 164 -11.51 2.73 8.23
CA ALA A 164 -10.61 3.54 7.42
C ALA A 164 -10.40 2.92 6.03
N LYS A 165 -10.13 1.60 5.95
CA LYS A 165 -9.89 0.90 4.67
C LYS A 165 -11.17 0.77 3.83
N GLY A 166 -12.34 0.63 4.46
CA GLY A 166 -13.64 0.74 3.79
C GLY A 166 -13.88 2.15 3.23
N GLY A 167 -13.60 3.17 4.02
CA GLY A 167 -13.64 4.58 3.59
C GLY A 167 -12.67 4.87 2.44
N LEU A 168 -11.43 4.33 2.50
CA LEU A 168 -10.42 4.49 1.46
C LEU A 168 -10.84 3.83 0.13
N LYS A 169 -11.53 2.69 0.18
CA LYS A 169 -12.17 2.08 -0.99
C LYS A 169 -13.16 3.04 -1.64
N MET A 170 -14.00 3.74 -0.85
CA MET A 170 -14.95 4.71 -1.39
C MET A 170 -14.26 5.99 -1.86
N LEU A 171 -13.23 6.47 -1.17
CA LEU A 171 -12.41 7.60 -1.63
C LEU A 171 -11.77 7.32 -3.00
N THR A 172 -11.28 6.08 -3.22
CA THR A 172 -10.74 5.64 -4.52
C THR A 172 -11.76 5.84 -5.64
N ARG A 173 -13.01 5.43 -5.41
CA ARG A 173 -14.11 5.59 -6.38
C ARG A 173 -14.50 7.05 -6.60
N ASN A 174 -14.49 7.86 -5.55
CA ASN A 174 -14.80 9.28 -5.66
C ASN A 174 -13.74 10.03 -6.47
N ILE A 175 -12.46 9.81 -6.22
CA ILE A 175 -11.38 10.40 -7.01
C ILE A 175 -11.52 10.00 -8.48
N CYS A 176 -11.79 8.73 -8.76
CA CYS A 176 -12.09 8.27 -10.13
C CYS A 176 -13.25 9.06 -10.76
N SER A 177 -14.35 9.20 -10.03
CA SER A 177 -15.57 9.87 -10.52
C SER A 177 -15.35 11.36 -10.82
N GLU A 178 -14.60 12.05 -9.97
CA GLU A 178 -14.37 13.50 -10.09
C GLU A 178 -13.28 13.84 -11.11
N TYR A 179 -12.21 13.05 -11.17
CA TYR A 179 -10.99 13.40 -11.91
C TYR A 179 -10.68 12.49 -13.11
N GLY A 180 -11.48 11.48 -13.38
CA GLY A 180 -11.29 10.59 -14.54
C GLY A 180 -11.30 11.33 -15.88
N GLN A 181 -12.08 12.40 -16.00
CA GLN A 181 -12.15 13.26 -17.18
C GLN A 181 -10.81 13.96 -17.52
N TYR A 182 -9.91 14.09 -16.56
CA TYR A 182 -8.57 14.66 -16.74
C TYR A 182 -7.50 13.58 -17.00
N ASN A 183 -7.92 12.37 -17.39
CA ASN A 183 -7.02 11.23 -17.58
C ASN A 183 -6.22 10.87 -16.30
N ILE A 184 -6.90 10.97 -15.14
CA ILE A 184 -6.36 10.56 -13.84
C ILE A 184 -7.05 9.26 -13.44
N GLN A 185 -6.25 8.21 -13.20
CA GLN A 185 -6.74 6.95 -12.69
C GLN A 185 -6.43 6.83 -11.21
N CYS A 186 -7.46 6.55 -10.43
CA CYS A 186 -7.34 6.22 -9.01
C CYS A 186 -7.83 4.80 -8.77
N ASN A 187 -6.92 3.92 -8.39
CA ASN A 187 -7.21 2.52 -8.09
C ASN A 187 -6.62 2.15 -6.72
N ALA A 188 -6.94 0.97 -6.24
CA ALA A 188 -6.41 0.48 -4.97
C ALA A 188 -5.89 -0.95 -5.09
N ILE A 189 -4.87 -1.25 -4.29
CA ILE A 189 -4.40 -2.60 -4.02
C ILE A 189 -4.98 -3.01 -2.67
N GLY A 190 -5.60 -4.17 -2.61
CA GLY A 190 -6.15 -4.77 -1.39
C GLY A 190 -5.33 -5.98 -0.95
N PRO A 191 -4.25 -5.81 -0.17
CA PRO A 191 -3.47 -6.95 0.31
C PRO A 191 -4.27 -7.81 1.29
N GLY A 192 -4.04 -9.12 1.22
CA GLY A 192 -4.37 -10.03 2.30
C GLY A 192 -3.32 -9.98 3.42
N TYR A 193 -2.98 -11.13 3.95
CA TYR A 193 -1.93 -11.24 4.98
C TYR A 193 -0.56 -11.37 4.31
N ILE A 194 0.24 -10.31 4.42
CA ILE A 194 1.57 -10.23 3.82
C ILE A 194 2.65 -10.32 4.90
N ALA A 195 3.68 -11.10 4.63
CA ALA A 195 4.86 -11.22 5.48
C ALA A 195 5.69 -9.94 5.42
N THR A 196 5.68 -9.19 6.51
CA THR A 196 6.43 -7.94 6.70
C THR A 196 7.05 -7.93 8.08
N PRO A 197 8.00 -7.03 8.40
CA PRO A 197 8.49 -6.87 9.77
C PRO A 197 7.37 -6.62 10.78
N GLN A 198 6.32 -5.87 10.41
CA GLN A 198 5.17 -5.58 11.27
C GLN A 198 4.34 -6.84 11.61
N THR A 199 4.33 -7.84 10.74
CA THR A 199 3.58 -9.09 10.93
C THR A 199 4.45 -10.25 11.43
N ALA A 200 5.77 -10.04 11.55
CA ALA A 200 6.71 -11.08 12.01
C ALA A 200 6.29 -11.74 13.34
N PRO A 201 5.90 -10.99 14.39
CA PRO A 201 5.50 -11.61 15.66
C PRO A 201 4.31 -12.57 15.56
N LEU A 202 3.47 -12.42 14.52
CA LEU A 202 2.30 -13.28 14.30
C LEU A 202 2.64 -14.60 13.60
N ARG A 203 3.91 -14.77 13.17
CA ARG A 203 4.45 -15.91 12.43
C ARG A 203 5.58 -16.63 13.17
N GLU A 204 6.01 -16.10 14.31
CA GLU A 204 7.05 -16.71 15.13
C GLU A 204 6.59 -18.07 15.66
N LYS A 205 7.49 -19.07 15.61
CA LYS A 205 7.20 -20.37 16.19
C LYS A 205 7.08 -20.25 17.71
N GLN A 206 6.18 -21.04 18.26
CA GLN A 206 6.02 -21.15 19.71
C GLN A 206 7.27 -21.81 20.34
N PRO A 207 7.49 -21.66 21.66
CA PRO A 207 8.64 -22.26 22.34
C PRO A 207 8.76 -23.79 22.19
N ASP A 208 7.64 -24.47 21.93
CA ASP A 208 7.58 -25.92 21.67
C ASP A 208 7.85 -26.29 20.20
N GLY A 209 8.19 -25.27 19.35
CA GLY A 209 8.45 -25.45 17.92
C GLY A 209 7.18 -25.48 17.06
N SER A 210 5.99 -25.44 17.66
CA SER A 210 4.73 -25.42 16.92
C SER A 210 4.48 -24.08 16.21
N MET A 211 3.65 -24.13 15.18
CA MET A 211 3.22 -22.95 14.44
C MET A 211 2.39 -22.01 15.33
N HIS A 212 2.62 -20.70 15.21
CA HIS A 212 1.81 -19.71 15.92
C HIS A 212 0.31 -19.91 15.61
N PRO A 213 -0.61 -19.85 16.60
CA PRO A 213 -2.04 -20.10 16.38
C PRO A 213 -2.64 -19.19 15.30
N PHE A 214 -2.21 -17.92 15.25
CA PHE A 214 -2.65 -16.97 14.25
C PHE A 214 -2.11 -17.29 12.84
N ASP A 215 -0.87 -17.76 12.72
CA ASP A 215 -0.30 -18.22 11.45
C ASP A 215 -1.10 -19.41 10.91
N ARG A 216 -1.37 -20.41 11.75
CA ARG A 216 -2.23 -21.55 11.39
C ARG A 216 -3.61 -21.10 10.94
N PHE A 217 -4.24 -20.17 11.67
CA PHE A 217 -5.54 -19.60 11.31
C PHE A 217 -5.50 -18.95 9.91
N ILE A 218 -4.51 -18.09 9.64
CA ILE A 218 -4.40 -17.40 8.35
C ILE A 218 -4.19 -18.38 7.21
N ARG A 219 -3.27 -19.33 7.35
CA ARG A 219 -3.02 -20.35 6.32
C ARG A 219 -4.27 -21.20 6.04
N SER A 220 -5.05 -21.53 7.08
CA SER A 220 -6.30 -22.27 6.91
C SER A 220 -7.40 -21.48 6.21
N LYS A 221 -7.39 -20.16 6.29
CA LYS A 221 -8.38 -19.28 5.65
C LYS A 221 -7.96 -18.81 4.26
N THR A 222 -6.69 -18.92 3.91
CA THR A 222 -6.15 -18.50 2.62
C THR A 222 -6.06 -19.71 1.68
N PRO A 223 -6.76 -19.75 0.53
CA PRO A 223 -6.67 -20.85 -0.42
C PRO A 223 -5.24 -21.19 -0.85
N ALA A 224 -4.37 -20.18 -1.00
CA ALA A 224 -2.95 -20.36 -1.29
C ALA A 224 -2.15 -21.00 -0.13
N GLN A 225 -2.72 -21.17 1.06
CA GLN A 225 -2.15 -21.77 2.27
C GLN A 225 -0.82 -21.17 2.73
N ARG A 226 -0.55 -19.94 2.34
CA ARG A 226 0.65 -19.17 2.71
C ARG A 226 0.31 -17.71 2.98
N TRP A 227 1.21 -17.04 3.66
CA TRP A 227 1.26 -15.57 3.63
C TRP A 227 1.73 -15.11 2.25
N GLY A 228 1.28 -13.94 1.84
CA GLY A 228 1.87 -13.26 0.69
C GLY A 228 3.26 -12.74 1.04
N LYS A 229 4.10 -12.57 0.03
CA LYS A 229 5.36 -11.82 0.11
C LYS A 229 5.14 -10.40 -0.39
N THR A 230 6.01 -9.49 -0.03
CA THR A 230 5.98 -8.11 -0.55
C THR A 230 6.07 -8.09 -2.07
N GLU A 231 6.83 -9.03 -2.65
CA GLU A 231 7.02 -9.21 -4.09
C GLU A 231 5.74 -9.62 -4.82
N ASP A 232 4.82 -10.33 -4.16
CA ASP A 232 3.51 -10.68 -4.74
C ASP A 232 2.69 -9.43 -5.14
N LEU A 233 2.96 -8.27 -4.52
CA LEU A 233 2.26 -7.01 -4.78
C LEU A 233 2.90 -6.16 -5.89
N MET A 234 4.20 -6.37 -6.19
CA MET A 234 5.00 -5.51 -7.05
C MET A 234 4.45 -5.43 -8.49
N GLY A 235 4.08 -6.58 -9.06
CA GLY A 235 3.58 -6.63 -10.44
C GLY A 235 2.30 -5.84 -10.65
N LEU A 236 1.34 -5.93 -9.71
CA LEU A 236 0.10 -5.14 -9.77
C LEU A 236 0.38 -3.66 -9.56
N ALA A 237 1.31 -3.30 -8.66
CA ALA A 237 1.66 -1.91 -8.42
C ALA A 237 2.21 -1.25 -9.69
N VAL A 238 3.16 -1.90 -10.39
CA VAL A 238 3.69 -1.43 -11.68
C VAL A 238 2.58 -1.34 -12.73
N PHE A 239 1.73 -2.35 -12.84
CA PHE A 239 0.60 -2.33 -13.76
C PHE A 239 -0.30 -1.11 -13.53
N LEU A 240 -0.74 -0.88 -12.29
CA LEU A 240 -1.62 0.24 -11.95
C LEU A 240 -0.94 1.62 -12.08
N ALA A 241 0.37 1.69 -11.97
CA ALA A 241 1.16 2.91 -12.16
C ALA A 241 1.45 3.22 -13.63
N SER A 242 1.28 2.26 -14.53
CA SER A 242 1.72 2.33 -15.93
C SER A 242 0.57 2.61 -16.91
N PRO A 243 0.87 2.98 -18.17
CA PRO A 243 -0.13 3.12 -19.23
C PRO A 243 -0.94 1.85 -19.51
N ALA A 244 -0.44 0.66 -19.14
CA ALA A 244 -1.17 -0.59 -19.31
C ALA A 244 -2.52 -0.64 -18.57
N SER A 245 -2.72 0.25 -17.58
CA SER A 245 -3.95 0.35 -16.79
C SER A 245 -4.79 1.61 -17.09
N ASP A 246 -4.57 2.32 -18.19
CA ASP A 246 -5.23 3.62 -18.46
C ASP A 246 -6.76 3.56 -18.50
N PHE A 247 -7.34 2.39 -18.78
CA PHE A 247 -8.80 2.21 -18.77
C PHE A 247 -9.33 1.47 -17.53
N ILE A 248 -8.46 1.27 -16.52
CA ILE A 248 -8.85 0.72 -15.20
C ILE A 248 -8.91 1.88 -14.22
N ASN A 249 -10.11 2.18 -13.69
CA ASN A 249 -10.30 3.28 -12.78
C ASN A 249 -11.35 2.96 -11.73
N GLY A 250 -11.16 3.41 -10.48
CA GLY A 250 -12.07 3.22 -9.35
C GLY A 250 -12.10 1.79 -8.78
N GLN A 251 -11.13 0.93 -9.12
CA GLN A 251 -11.12 -0.48 -8.73
C GLN A 251 -10.28 -0.74 -7.49
N VAL A 252 -10.67 -1.72 -6.70
CA VAL A 252 -9.82 -2.35 -5.68
C VAL A 252 -9.49 -3.75 -6.17
N ILE A 253 -8.20 -4.02 -6.39
CA ILE A 253 -7.74 -5.34 -6.83
C ILE A 253 -7.08 -6.03 -5.64
N TYR A 254 -7.63 -7.18 -5.24
CA TYR A 254 -7.14 -7.92 -4.07
C TYR A 254 -6.00 -8.84 -4.46
N ILE A 255 -4.91 -8.78 -3.67
CA ILE A 255 -3.78 -9.72 -3.72
C ILE A 255 -3.69 -10.37 -2.35
N ASP A 256 -4.42 -11.45 -2.19
CA ASP A 256 -4.74 -12.02 -0.88
C ASP A 256 -4.71 -13.55 -0.85
N GLY A 257 -4.18 -14.18 -1.90
CA GLY A 257 -4.14 -15.63 -2.02
C GLY A 257 -5.51 -16.30 -2.10
N GLY A 258 -6.57 -15.51 -2.43
CA GLY A 258 -7.93 -15.96 -2.62
C GLY A 258 -8.82 -15.87 -1.38
N ILE A 259 -8.35 -15.27 -0.28
CA ILE A 259 -9.13 -15.25 0.99
C ILE A 259 -10.44 -14.46 0.87
N THR A 260 -10.52 -13.40 0.06
CA THR A 260 -11.77 -12.64 -0.16
C THR A 260 -12.75 -13.34 -1.11
N ALA A 261 -12.27 -14.28 -1.90
CA ALA A 261 -13.07 -15.02 -2.88
C ALA A 261 -13.55 -16.39 -2.36
N TYR A 262 -13.34 -16.70 -1.08
CA TYR A 262 -13.43 -18.06 -0.58
C TYR A 262 -14.17 -18.17 0.76
N ILE A 263 -15.12 -19.09 0.83
CA ILE A 263 -15.97 -19.29 2.01
C ILE A 263 -15.23 -19.98 3.19
N GLY A 264 -14.17 -20.70 2.92
CA GLY A 264 -13.39 -21.45 3.91
C GLY A 264 -13.18 -22.91 3.52
N GLN A 265 -12.11 -23.51 4.04
CA GLN A 265 -11.78 -24.93 3.88
C GLN A 265 -12.07 -25.67 5.18
N ASP A 266 -12.52 -26.90 5.08
CA ASP A 266 -12.64 -27.78 6.23
C ASP A 266 -11.24 -27.98 6.84
N PRO A 267 -11.03 -27.63 8.10
CA PRO A 267 -9.73 -27.77 8.76
C PRO A 267 -9.16 -29.19 8.76
N SER A 268 -10.04 -30.22 8.67
CA SER A 268 -9.62 -31.62 8.59
C SER A 268 -8.91 -31.98 7.29
N ASN A 269 -9.08 -31.16 6.25
CA ASN A 269 -8.47 -31.34 4.93
C ASN A 269 -7.16 -30.53 4.74
N LEU A 270 -6.70 -29.84 5.79
CA LEU A 270 -5.43 -29.14 5.76
C LEU A 270 -4.28 -30.14 5.78
N ASP A 271 -3.47 -30.13 4.74
CA ASP A 271 -2.22 -30.92 4.68
C ASP A 271 -1.05 -30.04 5.16
N PRO A 272 -0.52 -30.29 6.36
CA PRO A 272 0.58 -29.49 6.90
C PRO A 272 1.85 -29.54 6.01
N SER A 273 2.03 -30.60 5.22
CA SER A 273 3.20 -30.76 4.34
C SER A 273 3.18 -29.83 3.12
N LYS A 274 2.00 -29.27 2.79
CA LYS A 274 1.81 -28.32 1.68
C LYS A 274 1.89 -26.87 2.12
N MET A 275 1.97 -26.61 3.43
CA MET A 275 2.12 -25.27 3.95
C MET A 275 3.55 -24.79 3.72
N GLN A 276 3.74 -23.89 2.77
CA GLN A 276 5.05 -23.32 2.47
C GLN A 276 5.43 -22.28 3.53
N ASP A 277 6.63 -22.41 4.09
CA ASP A 277 7.20 -21.34 4.89
C ASP A 277 7.58 -20.18 3.98
N VAL A 278 7.28 -18.98 4.42
CA VAL A 278 7.63 -17.72 3.73
C VAL A 278 8.73 -17.12 4.59
N ASP A 279 9.97 -17.36 4.21
CA ASP A 279 11.16 -16.73 4.81
C ASP A 279 11.33 -15.30 4.37
#